data_ce3772f588f791328f9ca7d72f9d4ddd
#
_entry.id   ce3772f588f791328f9ca7d72f9d4ddd
#
_cell.length_a   1.000
_cell.length_b   1.000
_cell.length_c   1.000
_cell.angle_alpha   90.00
_cell.angle_beta   90.00
_cell.angle_gamma   90.00
#
_symmetry.space_group_name_H-M   'P 1'
#
loop_
_entity.id
_entity.type
_entity.pdbx_description
1 polymer ?
#
loop_
_entity_poly.entity_id
_entity_poly.type
_entity_poly.pdbx_seq_one_letter_code
_entity_poly.pdbx_strand_id
1 'polypeptide(L)'
;MNKLILLLVLTFFSITSPVLASDQFITVVNPVRISPYNNDHLASLRAQYGVISQYRLPATWLLTYDVLNRPEIVTELKRFSPNQEIGIFLEITSEFSKVAGVGYHSTGSWHFANSVFLSGYTQEERIKFIDKVFSKFKERFGYYPVSVGAWWIDSFSLKYMHDKYGVIGNLSCADQYSTDNYQIWGTYWSTPYYPSAFHSGLPAKNSKDKIGIVTIQWASRHPRNGYYSSLYSLQDYLTTPDKHDSSYFKSLLEVYAHKNKNSFGQITVGLEADLNPEIYQKEFLNQIQIVSSDNATKLTMADFSKWYKDRFPEISPEHTIDSEGMLWYQSPFYRLGIDKTNKKIIDFRVYPSDFKEPYFEWPNRERNLRINIPALIDSVQDSSETWAISDINIKTTLKYFESVNKPPSRLFKSKLVKIQKIGNKWRIEMSPDLTGLNEGILFNDWSIETKHLLRAPKSLLRMILSFNWEKLNRENFWISPEEIIGLDKLKQLPMGKVLVYDHECLQCEYFGSNKPAVFGNYRDYVGKFSQKKIIYNAEIIDSSDRNVIKDKLQSMGISYVYLTKYDQVNEFLKLSPGDYGVEKIFENAAVQIWKVVK
;
A
#
# COMPACT_ATOMS: atom_id res chain seq x y z
N MET A 1 -10.62 -45.23 -72.04
CA MET A 1 -11.16 -45.14 -70.66
C MET A 1 -10.02 -44.79 -69.75
N ASN A 2 -9.85 -43.46 -69.51
CA ASN A 2 -8.76 -42.90 -68.72
C ASN A 2 -9.24 -42.69 -67.28
N LYS A 3 -8.59 -43.37 -66.35
CA LYS A 3 -8.80 -43.10 -64.90
C LYS A 3 -7.92 -41.93 -64.45
N LEU A 4 -8.55 -40.82 -64.12
CA LEU A 4 -7.92 -39.68 -63.54
C LEU A 4 -7.75 -39.94 -62.03
N ILE A 5 -6.53 -40.10 -61.58
CA ILE A 5 -6.20 -40.21 -60.13
C ILE A 5 -6.04 -38.79 -59.64
N LEU A 6 -7.00 -38.34 -58.77
CA LEU A 6 -6.96 -37.04 -58.05
C LEU A 6 -6.10 -37.24 -56.81
N LEU A 7 -4.90 -36.69 -56.83
CA LEU A 7 -4.00 -36.66 -55.65
C LEU A 7 -4.39 -35.49 -54.76
N LEU A 8 -5.06 -35.76 -53.63
CA LEU A 8 -5.42 -34.77 -52.61
C LEU A 8 -4.19 -34.56 -51.74
N VAL A 9 -3.48 -33.44 -51.95
CA VAL A 9 -2.41 -32.97 -51.05
C VAL A 9 -3.06 -32.29 -49.88
N LEU A 10 -3.19 -32.97 -48.75
CA LEU A 10 -3.53 -32.42 -47.46
C LEU A 10 -2.33 -31.66 -46.92
N THR A 11 -2.25 -30.37 -47.19
CA THR A 11 -1.35 -29.46 -46.47
C THR A 11 -1.90 -29.27 -45.06
N PHE A 12 -1.32 -29.97 -44.10
CA PHE A 12 -1.47 -29.67 -42.69
C PHE A 12 -0.84 -28.29 -42.45
N PHE A 13 -1.63 -27.24 -42.46
CA PHE A 13 -1.26 -25.98 -41.79
C PHE A 13 -1.26 -26.28 -40.31
N SER A 14 -0.09 -26.55 -39.75
CA SER A 14 0.15 -26.45 -38.33
C SER A 14 -0.08 -24.98 -37.96
N ILE A 15 -1.29 -24.67 -37.52
CA ILE A 15 -1.56 -23.40 -36.83
C ILE A 15 -0.80 -23.51 -35.50
N THR A 16 0.49 -23.18 -35.53
CA THR A 16 1.19 -22.80 -34.34
C THR A 16 0.49 -21.52 -33.86
N SER A 17 -0.41 -21.68 -32.88
CA SER A 17 -0.85 -20.51 -32.13
C SER A 17 0.40 -19.73 -31.74
N PRO A 18 0.54 -18.46 -32.13
CA PRO A 18 1.66 -17.70 -31.64
C PRO A 18 1.55 -17.78 -30.11
N VAL A 19 2.55 -18.37 -29.47
CA VAL A 19 2.79 -18.14 -28.05
C VAL A 19 2.90 -16.62 -27.96
N LEU A 20 1.84 -15.96 -27.50
CA LEU A 20 1.85 -14.55 -27.24
C LEU A 20 3.03 -14.35 -26.30
N ALA A 21 4.12 -13.80 -26.83
CA ALA A 21 5.23 -13.36 -26.00
C ALA A 21 4.60 -12.48 -24.91
N SER A 22 4.80 -12.85 -23.65
CA SER A 22 4.26 -12.05 -22.56
C SER A 22 4.79 -10.63 -22.74
N ASP A 23 3.89 -9.64 -22.77
CA ASP A 23 4.26 -8.23 -22.85
C ASP A 23 5.17 -7.90 -21.66
N GLN A 24 6.37 -7.43 -21.93
CA GLN A 24 7.43 -7.19 -20.96
C GLN A 24 7.83 -5.71 -21.01
N PHE A 25 7.78 -5.04 -19.86
CA PHE A 25 7.94 -3.59 -19.81
C PHE A 25 8.90 -3.14 -18.72
N ILE A 26 9.67 -2.12 -19.04
CA ILE A 26 10.46 -1.33 -18.09
C ILE A 26 10.03 0.12 -18.23
N THR A 27 9.63 0.75 -17.11
CA THR A 27 9.37 2.19 -17.05
C THR A 27 10.48 2.88 -16.28
N VAL A 28 11.13 3.87 -16.92
CA VAL A 28 12.13 4.71 -16.25
C VAL A 28 11.43 5.94 -15.71
N VAL A 29 11.46 6.14 -14.39
CA VAL A 29 10.78 7.26 -13.72
C VAL A 29 11.74 7.95 -12.76
N ASN A 30 11.86 9.26 -12.88
CA ASN A 30 12.78 10.06 -12.07
C ASN A 30 11.98 11.18 -11.36
N PRO A 31 11.77 11.10 -10.05
CA PRO A 31 11.27 12.22 -9.26
C PRO A 31 12.29 13.36 -9.28
N VAL A 32 11.87 14.56 -9.69
CA VAL A 32 12.69 15.77 -9.71
C VAL A 32 12.24 16.68 -8.58
N ARG A 33 13.12 16.86 -7.60
CA ARG A 33 12.81 17.48 -6.32
C ARG A 33 13.81 18.56 -5.99
N ILE A 34 13.45 19.45 -5.08
CA ILE A 34 14.37 20.36 -4.40
C ILE A 34 14.52 19.84 -2.97
N SER A 35 15.72 19.40 -2.62
CA SER A 35 15.99 18.83 -1.30
C SER A 35 17.28 19.40 -0.71
N PRO A 36 17.53 19.24 0.59
CA PRO A 36 18.78 19.67 1.21
C PRO A 36 19.98 18.76 0.91
N TYR A 37 19.78 17.65 0.20
CA TYR A 37 20.85 16.68 -0.10
C TYR A 37 21.82 17.13 -1.17
N ASN A 38 21.43 18.09 -2.01
CA ASN A 38 22.27 18.66 -3.02
C ASN A 38 21.93 20.14 -3.25
N ASN A 39 22.96 20.98 -3.41
CA ASN A 39 22.78 22.40 -3.69
C ASN A 39 22.66 22.71 -5.19
N ASP A 40 23.07 21.80 -6.08
CA ASP A 40 22.96 21.95 -7.53
C ASP A 40 22.01 20.93 -8.15
N HIS A 41 20.72 21.23 -8.04
CA HIS A 41 19.64 20.36 -8.58
C HIS A 41 19.67 20.30 -10.12
N LEU A 42 20.17 21.34 -10.79
CA LEU A 42 20.30 21.36 -12.24
C LEU A 42 21.41 20.40 -12.71
N ALA A 43 22.52 20.32 -11.99
CA ALA A 43 23.58 19.35 -12.28
C ALA A 43 23.09 17.92 -12.11
N SER A 44 22.33 17.63 -11.06
CA SER A 44 21.71 16.29 -10.85
C SER A 44 20.79 15.92 -12.02
N LEU A 45 19.89 16.82 -12.40
CA LEU A 45 18.97 16.59 -13.51
C LEU A 45 19.73 16.33 -14.82
N ARG A 46 20.74 17.14 -15.13
CA ARG A 46 21.57 16.99 -16.33
C ARG A 46 22.35 15.69 -16.34
N ALA A 47 22.92 15.31 -15.21
CA ALA A 47 23.67 14.08 -15.07
C ALA A 47 22.79 12.86 -15.36
N GLN A 48 21.58 12.80 -14.79
CA GLN A 48 20.64 11.70 -15.03
C GLN A 48 20.12 11.71 -16.47
N TYR A 49 19.71 12.87 -16.98
CA TYR A 49 19.27 12.98 -18.37
C TYR A 49 20.38 12.61 -19.35
N GLY A 50 21.62 13.02 -19.10
CA GLY A 50 22.78 12.66 -19.90
C GLY A 50 22.93 11.14 -20.04
N VAL A 51 22.82 10.41 -18.94
CA VAL A 51 22.87 8.94 -18.93
C VAL A 51 21.70 8.34 -19.72
N ILE A 52 20.46 8.78 -19.47
CA ILE A 52 19.25 8.26 -20.14
C ILE A 52 19.29 8.55 -21.65
N SER A 53 19.66 9.78 -22.04
CA SER A 53 19.70 10.21 -23.43
C SER A 53 20.80 9.53 -24.24
N GLN A 54 21.93 9.18 -23.62
CA GLN A 54 23.00 8.40 -24.26
C GLN A 54 22.46 7.10 -24.84
N TYR A 55 21.51 6.44 -24.16
CA TYR A 55 20.87 5.21 -24.60
C TYR A 55 19.53 5.41 -25.29
N ARG A 56 19.13 6.66 -25.52
CA ARG A 56 17.86 7.05 -26.16
C ARG A 56 16.63 6.43 -25.50
N LEU A 57 16.67 6.17 -24.20
CA LEU A 57 15.57 5.55 -23.48
C LEU A 57 14.44 6.57 -23.25
N PRO A 58 13.16 6.17 -23.38
CA PRO A 58 12.05 6.95 -22.88
C PRO A 58 12.11 6.96 -21.36
N ALA A 59 11.75 8.09 -20.76
CA ALA A 59 11.67 8.24 -19.31
C ALA A 59 10.58 9.24 -18.92
N THR A 60 10.10 9.14 -17.68
CA THR A 60 9.14 10.06 -17.07
C THR A 60 9.84 10.86 -15.97
N TRP A 61 9.67 12.17 -15.99
CA TRP A 61 10.23 13.11 -15.02
C TRP A 61 9.08 13.74 -14.25
N LEU A 62 8.98 13.39 -12.96
CA LEU A 62 7.90 13.86 -12.09
C LEU A 62 8.40 15.04 -11.25
N LEU A 63 7.82 16.22 -11.44
CA LEU A 63 8.30 17.49 -10.90
C LEU A 63 7.52 17.92 -9.66
N THR A 64 8.23 18.29 -8.60
CA THR A 64 7.60 18.96 -7.45
C THR A 64 7.18 20.39 -7.81
N TYR A 65 6.29 20.98 -7.01
CA TYR A 65 5.89 22.38 -7.17
C TYR A 65 7.09 23.33 -7.12
N ASP A 66 8.04 23.07 -6.23
CA ASP A 66 9.22 23.91 -6.06
C ASP A 66 10.13 23.89 -7.29
N VAL A 67 10.23 22.74 -7.96
CA VAL A 67 10.93 22.63 -9.27
C VAL A 67 10.23 23.47 -10.35
N LEU A 68 8.90 23.49 -10.39
CA LEU A 68 8.14 24.30 -11.34
C LEU A 68 8.35 25.83 -11.13
N ASN A 69 8.84 26.23 -9.95
CA ASN A 69 9.23 27.60 -9.64
C ASN A 69 10.68 27.94 -9.98
N ARG A 70 11.46 26.99 -10.56
CA ARG A 70 12.85 27.17 -10.98
C ARG A 70 12.91 27.32 -12.52
N PRO A 71 12.98 28.56 -13.06
CA PRO A 71 12.98 28.78 -14.51
C PRO A 71 14.11 28.06 -15.23
N GLU A 72 15.30 27.96 -14.61
CA GLU A 72 16.48 27.30 -15.14
C GLU A 72 16.23 25.78 -15.32
N ILE A 73 15.61 25.12 -14.35
CA ILE A 73 15.27 23.69 -14.44
C ILE A 73 14.18 23.45 -15.48
N VAL A 74 13.12 24.27 -15.47
CA VAL A 74 12.02 24.19 -16.46
C VAL A 74 12.55 24.40 -17.87
N THR A 75 13.49 25.33 -18.06
CA THR A 75 14.12 25.59 -19.36
C THR A 75 14.92 24.39 -19.83
N GLU A 76 15.64 23.73 -18.94
CA GLU A 76 16.40 22.51 -19.25
C GLU A 76 15.46 21.36 -19.65
N LEU A 77 14.41 21.11 -18.87
CA LEU A 77 13.42 20.06 -19.15
C LEU A 77 12.76 20.24 -20.54
N LYS A 78 12.51 21.48 -20.96
CA LYS A 78 11.96 21.78 -22.29
C LYS A 78 12.90 21.43 -23.45
N ARG A 79 14.17 21.21 -23.18
CA ARG A 79 15.17 20.79 -24.18
C ARG A 79 15.30 19.28 -24.30
N PHE A 80 14.64 18.54 -23.41
CA PHE A 80 14.66 17.09 -23.45
C PHE A 80 14.05 16.57 -24.75
N SER A 81 14.49 15.39 -25.17
CA SER A 81 13.98 14.78 -26.40
C SER A 81 12.49 14.46 -26.29
N PRO A 82 11.76 14.41 -27.41
CA PRO A 82 10.28 14.23 -27.41
C PRO A 82 9.79 12.90 -26.81
N ASN A 83 10.67 11.93 -26.65
CA ASN A 83 10.36 10.66 -26.00
C ASN A 83 10.41 10.73 -24.46
N GLN A 84 10.62 11.92 -23.90
CA GLN A 84 10.58 12.14 -22.46
C GLN A 84 9.21 12.68 -22.05
N GLU A 85 8.65 12.07 -21.02
CA GLU A 85 7.40 12.50 -20.41
C GLU A 85 7.69 13.41 -19.21
N ILE A 86 6.92 14.48 -19.05
CA ILE A 86 6.98 15.35 -17.88
C ILE A 86 5.65 15.22 -17.11
N GLY A 87 5.73 14.96 -15.81
CA GLY A 87 4.58 14.84 -14.92
C GLY A 87 4.77 15.61 -13.60
N ILE A 88 3.91 15.38 -12.63
CA ILE A 88 3.94 16.03 -11.31
C ILE A 88 4.32 15.02 -10.23
N PHE A 89 5.24 15.42 -9.33
CA PHE A 89 5.50 14.75 -8.06
C PHE A 89 4.91 15.56 -6.90
N LEU A 90 4.03 14.95 -6.12
CA LEU A 90 3.27 15.64 -5.08
C LEU A 90 3.97 15.52 -3.72
N GLU A 91 4.78 16.51 -3.43
CA GLU A 91 5.32 16.78 -2.10
C GLU A 91 4.88 18.19 -1.67
N ILE A 92 4.34 18.29 -0.47
CA ILE A 92 3.95 19.56 0.11
C ILE A 92 5.14 20.15 0.86
N THR A 93 5.56 21.33 0.45
CA THR A 93 6.61 22.11 1.08
C THR A 93 6.05 23.40 1.70
N SER A 94 6.83 24.05 2.52
CA SER A 94 6.43 25.36 3.11
C SER A 94 6.15 26.41 2.03
N GLU A 95 6.97 26.46 0.96
CA GLU A 95 6.77 27.36 -0.18
C GLU A 95 5.46 27.04 -0.91
N PHE A 96 5.25 25.77 -1.22
CA PHE A 96 4.02 25.33 -1.89
C PHE A 96 2.78 25.60 -1.05
N SER A 97 2.83 25.33 0.26
CA SER A 97 1.72 25.57 1.18
C SER A 97 1.33 27.04 1.23
N LYS A 98 2.33 27.93 1.35
CA LYS A 98 2.12 29.38 1.35
C LYS A 98 1.39 29.86 0.10
N VAL A 99 1.79 29.41 -1.10
CA VAL A 99 1.17 29.88 -2.36
C VAL A 99 -0.17 29.21 -2.64
N ALA A 100 -0.46 28.06 -2.04
CA ALA A 100 -1.77 27.42 -2.05
C ALA A 100 -2.76 28.03 -1.06
N GLY A 101 -2.29 28.91 -0.16
CA GLY A 101 -3.10 29.52 0.90
C GLY A 101 -3.54 28.50 1.96
N VAL A 102 -2.68 27.55 2.28
CA VAL A 102 -2.91 26.47 3.25
C VAL A 102 -1.84 26.53 4.33
N GLY A 103 -2.18 26.25 5.58
CA GLY A 103 -1.22 26.19 6.69
C GLY A 103 -0.27 24.99 6.51
N TYR A 104 1.05 25.22 6.67
CA TYR A 104 2.04 24.16 6.63
C TYR A 104 2.18 23.50 8.00
N HIS A 105 2.14 22.17 8.06
CA HIS A 105 2.05 21.43 9.33
C HIS A 105 3.41 21.02 9.92
N SER A 106 4.53 21.35 9.28
CA SER A 106 5.84 20.92 9.77
C SER A 106 6.19 21.56 11.12
N THR A 107 6.62 20.74 12.06
CA THR A 107 7.12 21.13 13.39
C THR A 107 8.57 20.68 13.61
N GLY A 108 9.30 20.26 12.59
CA GLY A 108 10.67 19.80 12.79
C GLY A 108 11.35 19.28 11.53
N SER A 109 10.78 18.31 10.84
CA SER A 109 11.38 17.78 9.62
C SER A 109 10.43 17.88 8.42
N TRP A 110 10.99 18.15 7.25
CA TRP A 110 10.23 18.29 6.01
C TRP A 110 9.54 16.99 5.58
N HIS A 111 10.08 15.83 5.97
CA HIS A 111 9.58 14.51 5.57
C HIS A 111 8.47 13.95 6.48
N PHE A 112 7.99 14.69 7.46
CA PHE A 112 6.88 14.20 8.28
C PHE A 112 5.60 14.03 7.47
N ALA A 113 4.94 12.87 7.63
CA ALA A 113 3.82 12.47 6.80
C ALA A 113 2.63 13.45 6.85
N ASN A 114 2.38 14.07 8.00
CA ASN A 114 1.35 15.10 8.15
C ASN A 114 1.66 16.40 7.40
N SER A 115 2.89 16.59 6.97
CA SER A 115 3.34 17.80 6.26
C SER A 115 3.54 17.54 4.77
N VAL A 116 4.21 16.43 4.42
CA VAL A 116 4.67 16.18 3.05
C VAL A 116 3.60 15.57 2.14
N PHE A 117 2.64 14.81 2.71
CA PHE A 117 1.59 14.16 1.93
C PHE A 117 0.28 14.94 1.92
N LEU A 118 -0.44 14.86 0.80
CA LEU A 118 -1.80 15.39 0.70
C LEU A 118 -2.71 14.86 1.82
N SER A 119 -2.54 13.60 2.21
CA SER A 119 -3.29 12.98 3.31
C SER A 119 -3.14 13.68 4.66
N GLY A 120 -2.15 14.54 4.85
CA GLY A 120 -1.98 15.40 6.04
C GLY A 120 -2.96 16.57 6.09
N TYR A 121 -3.72 16.82 5.03
CA TYR A 121 -4.57 17.99 4.85
C TYR A 121 -6.04 17.60 4.64
N THR A 122 -6.97 18.51 4.90
CA THR A 122 -8.40 18.30 4.62
C THR A 122 -8.63 18.13 3.12
N GLN A 123 -9.77 17.57 2.73
CA GLN A 123 -10.09 17.38 1.31
C GLN A 123 -10.13 18.72 0.54
N GLU A 124 -10.64 19.79 1.16
CA GLU A 124 -10.64 21.12 0.56
C GLU A 124 -9.22 21.67 0.37
N GLU A 125 -8.33 21.43 1.32
CA GLU A 125 -6.93 21.84 1.21
C GLU A 125 -6.19 21.00 0.16
N ARG A 126 -6.46 19.68 0.06
CA ARG A 126 -5.91 18.81 -1.00
C ARG A 126 -6.30 19.33 -2.39
N ILE A 127 -7.56 19.73 -2.57
CA ILE A 127 -8.04 20.36 -3.83
C ILE A 127 -7.24 21.63 -4.15
N LYS A 128 -7.01 22.50 -3.16
CA LYS A 128 -6.22 23.74 -3.39
C LYS A 128 -4.78 23.43 -3.83
N PHE A 129 -4.13 22.45 -3.21
CA PHE A 129 -2.80 22.02 -3.62
C PHE A 129 -2.79 21.45 -5.03
N ILE A 130 -3.69 20.53 -5.34
CA ILE A 130 -3.78 19.91 -6.65
C ILE A 130 -4.03 20.97 -7.72
N ASP A 131 -5.04 21.82 -7.55
CA ASP A 131 -5.36 22.86 -8.51
C ASP A 131 -4.18 23.82 -8.72
N LYS A 132 -3.47 24.16 -7.65
CA LYS A 132 -2.33 25.08 -7.71
C LYS A 132 -1.16 24.48 -8.51
N VAL A 133 -0.78 23.21 -8.24
CA VAL A 133 0.33 22.59 -8.96
C VAL A 133 -0.01 22.30 -10.42
N PHE A 134 -1.24 21.87 -10.72
CA PHE A 134 -1.69 21.65 -12.10
C PHE A 134 -1.75 22.95 -12.91
N SER A 135 -2.25 24.02 -12.31
CA SER A 135 -2.24 25.35 -12.94
C SER A 135 -0.81 25.83 -13.21
N LYS A 136 0.10 25.63 -12.25
CA LYS A 136 1.51 25.99 -12.40
C LYS A 136 2.19 25.16 -13.48
N PHE A 137 1.91 23.87 -13.54
CA PHE A 137 2.43 23.00 -14.59
C PHE A 137 1.96 23.46 -15.98
N LYS A 138 0.65 23.74 -16.13
CA LYS A 138 0.09 24.25 -17.40
C LYS A 138 0.68 25.61 -17.79
N GLU A 139 0.91 26.51 -16.82
CA GLU A 139 1.63 27.78 -17.05
C GLU A 139 3.02 27.55 -17.65
N ARG A 140 3.74 26.54 -17.14
CA ARG A 140 5.11 26.25 -17.57
C ARG A 140 5.21 25.49 -18.88
N PHE A 141 4.35 24.50 -19.10
CA PHE A 141 4.45 23.56 -20.23
C PHE A 141 3.35 23.70 -21.28
N GLY A 142 2.26 24.40 -20.99
CA GLY A 142 1.16 24.64 -21.94
C GLY A 142 0.07 23.56 -21.95
N TYR A 143 0.26 22.46 -21.23
CA TYR A 143 -0.69 21.34 -21.14
C TYR A 143 -0.82 20.85 -19.68
N TYR A 144 -1.80 19.99 -19.41
CA TYR A 144 -1.90 19.28 -18.13
C TYR A 144 -1.19 17.93 -18.21
N PRO A 145 -0.43 17.53 -17.17
CA PRO A 145 0.23 16.22 -17.16
C PRO A 145 -0.77 15.10 -16.99
N VAL A 146 -0.48 13.95 -17.56
CA VAL A 146 -1.30 12.72 -17.43
C VAL A 146 -0.71 11.72 -16.45
N SER A 147 0.51 11.96 -15.95
CA SER A 147 1.18 11.16 -14.93
C SER A 147 1.49 11.99 -13.70
N VAL A 148 1.24 11.39 -12.54
CA VAL A 148 1.55 11.95 -11.22
C VAL A 148 2.30 10.92 -10.39
N GLY A 149 2.90 11.35 -9.28
CA GLY A 149 3.50 10.45 -8.31
C GLY A 149 3.70 11.12 -6.97
N ALA A 150 3.86 10.31 -5.97
CA ALA A 150 4.39 10.60 -4.64
C ALA A 150 4.73 9.26 -3.99
N TRP A 151 5.31 9.29 -2.79
CA TRP A 151 5.46 8.04 -2.04
C TRP A 151 4.11 7.46 -1.62
N TRP A 152 3.12 8.33 -1.41
CA TRP A 152 1.72 7.96 -1.20
C TRP A 152 0.78 9.07 -1.68
N ILE A 153 -0.27 8.71 -2.44
CA ILE A 153 -1.38 9.58 -2.79
C ILE A 153 -2.69 8.87 -2.42
N ASP A 154 -3.52 9.54 -1.65
CA ASP A 154 -4.82 9.03 -1.22
C ASP A 154 -5.83 8.90 -2.38
N SER A 155 -6.83 8.03 -2.22
CA SER A 155 -7.81 7.73 -3.27
C SER A 155 -8.69 8.92 -3.64
N PHE A 156 -9.03 9.78 -2.68
CA PHE A 156 -9.76 11.02 -2.95
C PHE A 156 -8.98 11.93 -3.90
N SER A 157 -7.70 12.14 -3.61
CA SER A 157 -6.80 12.99 -4.41
C SER A 157 -6.57 12.40 -5.81
N LEU A 158 -6.34 11.08 -5.91
CA LEU A 158 -6.21 10.40 -7.20
C LEU A 158 -7.47 10.53 -8.03
N LYS A 159 -8.64 10.29 -7.44
CA LYS A 159 -9.91 10.40 -8.13
C LYS A 159 -10.14 11.84 -8.62
N TYR A 160 -9.87 12.84 -7.80
CA TYR A 160 -10.01 14.23 -8.19
C TYR A 160 -9.09 14.61 -9.37
N MET A 161 -7.83 14.16 -9.35
CA MET A 161 -6.90 14.41 -10.45
C MET A 161 -7.30 13.69 -11.72
N HIS A 162 -7.84 12.47 -11.62
CA HIS A 162 -8.39 11.76 -12.78
C HIS A 162 -9.58 12.50 -13.39
N ASP A 163 -10.58 12.81 -12.57
CA ASP A 163 -11.85 13.37 -13.04
C ASP A 163 -11.69 14.79 -13.61
N LYS A 164 -10.82 15.60 -13.01
CA LYS A 164 -10.66 17.00 -13.41
C LYS A 164 -9.58 17.22 -14.46
N TYR A 165 -8.48 16.50 -14.38
CA TYR A 165 -7.29 16.77 -15.18
C TYR A 165 -6.92 15.65 -16.16
N GLY A 166 -7.63 14.52 -16.11
CA GLY A 166 -7.40 13.39 -17.02
C GLY A 166 -6.13 12.59 -16.70
N VAL A 167 -5.69 12.58 -15.44
CA VAL A 167 -4.54 11.76 -15.00
C VAL A 167 -4.85 10.28 -15.23
N ILE A 168 -3.90 9.54 -15.79
CA ILE A 168 -4.01 8.10 -16.09
C ILE A 168 -2.92 7.24 -15.45
N GLY A 169 -1.79 7.85 -15.05
CA GLY A 169 -0.66 7.16 -14.42
C GLY A 169 -0.34 7.72 -13.04
N ASN A 170 -0.04 6.85 -12.08
CA ASN A 170 0.40 7.19 -10.73
C ASN A 170 1.64 6.37 -10.35
N LEU A 171 2.66 7.03 -9.78
CA LEU A 171 3.78 6.38 -9.10
C LEU A 171 3.50 6.38 -7.60
N SER A 172 3.60 5.21 -6.95
CA SER A 172 3.51 5.05 -5.50
C SER A 172 4.62 4.15 -4.99
N CYS A 173 4.98 4.26 -3.71
CA CYS A 173 5.95 3.36 -3.12
C CYS A 173 5.40 1.92 -3.05
N ALA A 174 6.25 0.93 -3.29
CA ALA A 174 5.93 -0.48 -3.06
C ALA A 174 5.82 -0.78 -1.56
N ASP A 175 5.19 -1.90 -1.24
CA ASP A 175 5.02 -2.36 0.13
C ASP A 175 6.29 -2.16 0.98
N GLN A 176 6.13 -1.47 2.10
CA GLN A 176 7.17 -1.30 3.11
C GLN A 176 6.55 -1.22 4.50
N TYR A 177 7.19 -1.90 5.46
CA TYR A 177 6.65 -1.95 6.81
C TYR A 177 7.03 -0.71 7.65
N SER A 178 8.26 -0.23 7.55
CA SER A 178 8.76 0.83 8.45
C SER A 178 9.92 1.66 7.88
N THR A 179 9.94 1.96 6.59
CA THR A 179 11.00 2.79 5.99
C THR A 179 10.57 4.25 6.01
N ASP A 180 11.47 5.17 6.42
CA ASP A 180 11.26 6.63 6.47
C ASP A 180 10.04 7.06 7.31
N ASN A 181 9.65 6.24 8.30
CA ASN A 181 8.41 6.37 9.05
C ASN A 181 7.14 6.27 8.19
N TYR A 182 7.23 5.64 7.02
CA TYR A 182 6.10 5.40 6.14
C TYR A 182 5.79 3.91 6.08
N GLN A 183 4.71 3.53 6.72
CA GLN A 183 4.14 2.20 6.58
C GLN A 183 3.14 2.23 5.43
N ILE A 184 3.43 1.48 4.37
CA ILE A 184 2.53 1.18 3.27
C ILE A 184 2.53 -0.33 3.16
N TRP A 185 1.59 -1.00 3.84
CA TRP A 185 1.70 -2.41 4.11
C TRP A 185 0.45 -3.20 3.76
N GLY A 186 0.65 -4.26 2.99
CA GLY A 186 -0.43 -5.13 2.55
C GLY A 186 -1.06 -4.74 1.23
N THR A 187 -0.49 -3.80 0.49
CA THR A 187 -0.94 -3.36 -0.83
C THR A 187 -0.65 -4.42 -1.91
N TYR A 188 -0.88 -4.13 -3.17
CA TYR A 188 -0.49 -5.00 -4.27
C TYR A 188 1.05 -5.12 -4.32
N TRP A 189 1.59 -6.34 -4.32
CA TRP A 189 3.02 -6.56 -4.18
C TRP A 189 3.78 -6.21 -5.47
N SER A 190 4.45 -5.06 -5.46
CA SER A 190 5.37 -4.59 -6.53
C SER A 190 4.85 -4.74 -7.97
N THR A 191 3.54 -4.67 -8.18
CA THR A 191 2.90 -4.94 -9.47
C THR A 191 1.90 -3.83 -9.79
N PRO A 192 1.75 -3.41 -11.05
CA PRO A 192 0.76 -2.41 -11.45
C PRO A 192 -0.69 -2.85 -11.19
N TYR A 193 -1.53 -1.87 -10.81
CA TYR A 193 -2.95 -2.10 -10.55
C TYR A 193 -3.79 -0.83 -10.72
N TYR A 194 -5.11 -1.01 -10.82
CA TYR A 194 -6.07 0.08 -10.69
C TYR A 194 -6.46 0.27 -9.23
N PRO A 195 -6.24 1.44 -8.62
CA PRO A 195 -6.66 1.71 -7.26
C PRO A 195 -8.18 1.77 -7.12
N SER A 196 -8.68 1.32 -5.97
CA SER A 196 -10.06 1.48 -5.55
C SER A 196 -10.36 2.95 -5.20
N ALA A 197 -11.58 3.38 -5.48
CA ALA A 197 -12.08 4.71 -5.09
C ALA A 197 -12.18 4.90 -3.57
N PHE A 198 -12.10 3.84 -2.80
CA PHE A 198 -12.14 3.88 -1.33
C PHE A 198 -10.76 3.81 -0.68
N HIS A 199 -9.78 3.23 -1.39
CA HIS A 199 -8.45 3.01 -0.84
C HIS A 199 -7.41 2.88 -1.95
N SER A 200 -6.49 3.81 -2.06
CA SER A 200 -5.52 3.84 -3.16
C SER A 200 -4.52 2.67 -3.15
N GLY A 201 -4.26 2.06 -2.01
CA GLY A 201 -3.42 0.86 -1.88
C GLY A 201 -4.14 -0.46 -2.17
N LEU A 202 -5.48 -0.44 -2.36
CA LEU A 202 -6.26 -1.61 -2.71
C LEU A 202 -6.61 -1.60 -4.21
N PRO A 203 -6.50 -2.75 -4.90
CA PRO A 203 -6.98 -2.84 -6.26
C PRO A 203 -8.50 -2.78 -6.32
N ALA A 204 -9.02 -2.10 -7.34
CA ALA A 204 -10.45 -2.05 -7.64
C ALA A 204 -10.98 -3.43 -8.04
N LYS A 205 -12.15 -3.81 -7.52
CA LYS A 205 -12.80 -5.11 -7.79
C LYS A 205 -13.76 -5.09 -8.98
N ASN A 206 -14.15 -3.92 -9.41
CA ASN A 206 -15.07 -3.74 -10.53
C ASN A 206 -14.90 -2.33 -11.13
N SER A 207 -15.50 -2.10 -12.28
CA SER A 207 -15.39 -0.82 -13.00
C SER A 207 -16.01 0.39 -12.25
N LYS A 208 -16.97 0.18 -11.35
CA LYS A 208 -17.58 1.27 -10.54
C LYS A 208 -16.68 1.72 -9.40
N ASP A 209 -15.91 0.78 -8.84
CA ASP A 209 -14.97 1.04 -7.76
C ASP A 209 -13.61 1.55 -8.28
N LYS A 210 -13.36 1.42 -9.58
CA LYS A 210 -12.08 1.74 -10.20
C LYS A 210 -11.86 3.25 -10.34
N ILE A 211 -10.73 3.74 -9.82
CA ILE A 211 -10.14 5.00 -10.31
C ILE A 211 -9.45 4.68 -11.65
N GLY A 212 -9.75 5.42 -12.70
CA GLY A 212 -9.22 5.17 -14.05
C GLY A 212 -7.72 5.46 -14.23
N ILE A 213 -6.94 5.31 -13.16
CA ILE A 213 -5.48 5.53 -13.08
C ILE A 213 -4.79 4.18 -12.93
N VAL A 214 -3.66 3.99 -13.58
CA VAL A 214 -2.76 2.85 -13.37
C VAL A 214 -1.69 3.24 -12.37
N THR A 215 -1.67 2.59 -11.22
CA THR A 215 -0.58 2.74 -10.24
C THR A 215 0.54 1.78 -10.56
N ILE A 216 1.76 2.32 -10.80
CA ILE A 216 3.01 1.57 -10.84
C ILE A 216 3.78 1.80 -9.55
N GLN A 217 4.68 0.89 -9.20
CA GLN A 217 5.30 0.92 -7.88
C GLN A 217 6.80 1.20 -7.95
N TRP A 218 7.23 2.14 -7.12
CA TRP A 218 8.63 2.47 -6.88
C TRP A 218 9.26 1.52 -5.87
N ALA A 219 10.53 1.18 -6.09
CA ALA A 219 11.31 0.31 -5.21
C ALA A 219 10.72 -1.11 -5.09
N SER A 220 10.53 -1.78 -6.25
CA SER A 220 10.08 -3.18 -6.28
C SER A 220 10.89 -4.04 -5.33
N ARG A 221 10.20 -4.81 -4.47
CA ARG A 221 10.79 -5.54 -3.36
C ARG A 221 11.35 -6.89 -3.80
N HIS A 222 12.47 -7.30 -3.20
CA HIS A 222 12.94 -8.67 -3.38
C HIS A 222 11.88 -9.66 -2.86
N PRO A 223 11.50 -10.70 -3.63
CA PRO A 223 10.38 -11.57 -3.27
C PRO A 223 10.43 -12.17 -1.87
N ARG A 224 11.61 -12.52 -1.36
CA ARG A 224 11.81 -13.08 -0.02
C ARG A 224 12.21 -11.99 0.99
N ASN A 225 13.36 -11.39 0.77
CA ASN A 225 13.99 -10.52 1.78
C ASN A 225 13.27 -9.16 1.88
N GLY A 226 12.68 -8.67 0.78
CA GLY A 226 11.92 -7.43 0.74
C GLY A 226 10.63 -7.44 1.58
N TYR A 227 10.14 -8.63 1.95
CA TYR A 227 9.01 -8.77 2.86
C TYR A 227 9.40 -8.44 4.31
N TYR A 228 10.62 -8.75 4.71
CA TYR A 228 11.11 -8.52 6.07
C TYR A 228 11.92 -7.23 6.21
N SER A 229 12.45 -6.70 5.12
CA SER A 229 13.20 -5.45 5.12
C SER A 229 13.10 -4.75 3.77
N SER A 230 12.61 -3.52 3.77
CA SER A 230 12.47 -2.71 2.56
C SER A 230 13.79 -2.32 1.90
N LEU A 231 14.92 -2.45 2.58
CA LEU A 231 16.24 -2.25 1.99
C LEU A 231 16.53 -3.24 0.85
N TYR A 232 15.91 -4.43 0.88
CA TYR A 232 16.01 -5.39 -0.22
C TYR A 232 15.03 -5.02 -1.34
N SER A 233 15.36 -3.98 -2.05
CA SER A 233 14.57 -3.40 -3.13
C SER A 233 15.42 -3.03 -4.34
N LEU A 234 14.77 -2.61 -5.41
CA LEU A 234 15.44 -2.16 -6.63
C LEU A 234 16.22 -0.84 -6.43
N GLN A 235 15.84 0.00 -5.46
CA GLN A 235 16.47 1.28 -5.18
C GLN A 235 17.49 1.23 -4.04
N ASP A 236 17.22 0.43 -2.99
CA ASP A 236 17.97 0.50 -1.74
C ASP A 236 19.06 -0.56 -1.60
N TYR A 237 19.21 -1.45 -2.59
CA TYR A 237 20.08 -2.63 -2.51
C TYR A 237 21.56 -2.32 -2.17
N LEU A 238 22.06 -1.13 -2.52
CA LEU A 238 23.42 -0.70 -2.16
C LEU A 238 23.59 -0.49 -0.65
N THR A 239 22.50 -0.27 0.07
CA THR A 239 22.50 -0.02 1.52
C THR A 239 22.24 -1.28 2.35
N THR A 240 22.00 -2.42 1.70
CA THR A 240 21.80 -3.68 2.40
C THR A 240 23.07 -4.12 3.14
N PRO A 241 22.93 -4.85 4.28
CA PRO A 241 24.09 -5.39 4.99
C PRO A 241 24.99 -6.27 4.12
N ASP A 242 24.40 -6.96 3.14
CA ASP A 242 25.09 -7.87 2.22
C ASP A 242 25.82 -7.15 1.08
N LYS A 243 25.72 -5.81 1.01
CA LYS A 243 26.38 -4.97 0.00
C LYS A 243 26.17 -5.45 -1.43
N HIS A 244 24.94 -5.52 -1.85
CA HIS A 244 24.57 -5.88 -3.21
C HIS A 244 25.06 -4.85 -4.24
N ASP A 245 25.16 -5.27 -5.50
CA ASP A 245 25.58 -4.47 -6.64
C ASP A 245 24.56 -4.54 -7.79
N SER A 246 24.95 -4.06 -8.96
CA SER A 246 24.09 -4.07 -10.14
C SER A 246 23.67 -5.47 -10.63
N SER A 247 24.31 -6.55 -10.17
CA SER A 247 23.85 -7.92 -10.45
C SER A 247 22.54 -8.22 -9.70
N TYR A 248 22.39 -7.68 -8.51
CA TYR A 248 21.14 -7.74 -7.76
C TYR A 248 20.01 -6.95 -8.45
N PHE A 249 20.32 -5.74 -8.92
CA PHE A 249 19.39 -4.95 -9.74
C PHE A 249 18.90 -5.78 -10.95
N LYS A 250 19.82 -6.39 -11.68
CA LYS A 250 19.51 -7.24 -12.84
C LYS A 250 18.63 -8.42 -12.45
N SER A 251 18.86 -9.05 -11.29
CA SER A 251 18.07 -10.18 -10.82
C SER A 251 16.61 -9.78 -10.53
N LEU A 252 16.37 -8.61 -9.95
CA LEU A 252 15.02 -8.10 -9.71
C LEU A 252 14.32 -7.71 -11.01
N LEU A 253 15.06 -7.11 -11.96
CA LEU A 253 14.51 -6.81 -13.29
C LEU A 253 14.03 -8.10 -13.96
N GLU A 254 14.83 -9.16 -13.92
CA GLU A 254 14.48 -10.48 -14.45
C GLU A 254 13.21 -11.06 -13.78
N VAL A 255 13.08 -10.92 -12.46
CA VAL A 255 11.92 -11.43 -11.70
C VAL A 255 10.63 -10.75 -12.13
N TYR A 256 10.62 -9.42 -12.26
CA TYR A 256 9.39 -8.66 -12.49
C TYR A 256 9.05 -8.45 -13.95
N ALA A 257 10.05 -8.32 -14.81
CA ALA A 257 9.83 -8.14 -16.24
C ALA A 257 9.73 -9.48 -16.99
N HIS A 258 10.53 -10.51 -16.62
CA HIS A 258 10.72 -11.69 -17.45
C HIS A 258 10.25 -13.02 -16.85
N LYS A 259 10.59 -13.31 -15.59
CA LYS A 259 10.31 -14.61 -14.94
C LYS A 259 8.87 -14.78 -14.48
N ASN A 260 7.92 -14.27 -15.22
CA ASN A 260 6.54 -14.40 -14.81
C ASN A 260 5.73 -15.22 -15.83
N LYS A 261 4.73 -15.92 -15.36
CA LYS A 261 3.72 -16.62 -16.17
C LYS A 261 2.46 -15.80 -16.34
N ASN A 262 2.56 -14.50 -16.09
CA ASN A 262 1.46 -13.57 -16.13
C ASN A 262 1.19 -13.11 -17.56
N SER A 263 0.09 -12.41 -17.76
CA SER A 263 -0.25 -11.78 -19.03
C SER A 263 0.70 -10.64 -19.42
N PHE A 264 1.47 -10.13 -18.47
CA PHE A 264 2.52 -9.12 -18.68
C PHE A 264 3.55 -9.17 -17.54
N GLY A 265 4.73 -8.57 -17.78
CA GLY A 265 5.72 -8.22 -16.76
C GLY A 265 5.99 -6.72 -16.78
N GLN A 266 6.21 -6.12 -15.62
CA GLN A 266 6.57 -4.70 -15.54
C GLN A 266 7.42 -4.42 -14.31
N ILE A 267 8.43 -3.57 -14.47
CA ILE A 267 9.24 -3.03 -13.39
C ILE A 267 9.48 -1.53 -13.59
N THR A 268 9.46 -0.78 -12.49
CA THR A 268 9.80 0.64 -12.49
C THR A 268 11.21 0.83 -11.98
N VAL A 269 12.03 1.49 -12.77
CA VAL A 269 13.42 1.83 -12.44
C VAL A 269 13.60 3.35 -12.47
N GLY A 270 14.65 3.88 -11.86
CA GLY A 270 14.93 5.30 -11.89
C GLY A 270 15.69 5.76 -10.66
N LEU A 271 15.91 7.04 -10.57
CA LEU A 271 16.63 7.68 -9.48
C LEU A 271 16.04 9.07 -9.19
N GLU A 272 16.00 9.44 -7.92
CA GLU A 272 15.63 10.80 -7.51
C GLU A 272 16.65 11.82 -8.02
N ALA A 273 16.20 12.84 -8.74
CA ALA A 273 17.07 13.81 -9.39
C ALA A 273 17.48 14.98 -8.47
N ASP A 274 17.43 14.78 -7.17
CA ASP A 274 17.96 15.68 -6.14
C ASP A 274 19.19 15.12 -5.43
N LEU A 275 19.65 13.92 -5.82
CA LEU A 275 20.82 13.29 -5.25
C LEU A 275 22.11 13.81 -5.91
N ASN A 276 23.22 13.83 -5.13
CA ASN A 276 24.51 14.28 -5.63
C ASN A 276 25.04 13.31 -6.71
N PRO A 277 25.30 13.78 -7.95
CA PRO A 277 25.80 12.93 -9.04
C PRO A 277 27.11 12.21 -8.72
N GLU A 278 28.01 12.83 -7.96
CA GLU A 278 29.30 12.21 -7.58
C GLU A 278 29.13 10.90 -6.82
N ILE A 279 28.03 10.76 -6.08
CA ILE A 279 27.75 9.56 -5.27
C ILE A 279 27.04 8.49 -6.10
N TYR A 280 26.06 8.87 -6.93
CA TYR A 280 25.10 7.92 -7.51
C TYR A 280 25.26 7.71 -9.02
N GLN A 281 25.95 8.62 -9.73
CA GLN A 281 25.96 8.60 -11.20
C GLN A 281 26.54 7.30 -11.78
N LYS A 282 27.60 6.77 -11.16
CA LYS A 282 28.25 5.54 -11.65
C LYS A 282 27.29 4.35 -11.59
N GLU A 283 26.60 4.18 -10.48
CA GLU A 283 25.65 3.07 -10.32
C GLU A 283 24.41 3.28 -11.20
N PHE A 284 23.92 4.49 -11.29
CA PHE A 284 22.81 4.82 -12.19
C PHE A 284 23.17 4.52 -13.66
N LEU A 285 24.41 4.83 -14.08
CA LEU A 285 24.90 4.43 -15.40
C LEU A 285 24.87 2.92 -15.59
N ASN A 286 25.35 2.13 -14.62
CA ASN A 286 25.29 0.67 -14.67
C ASN A 286 23.84 0.16 -14.81
N GLN A 287 22.92 0.70 -14.03
CA GLN A 287 21.49 0.35 -14.10
C GLN A 287 20.91 0.67 -15.48
N ILE A 288 21.18 1.85 -16.02
CA ILE A 288 20.67 2.27 -17.35
C ILE A 288 21.31 1.44 -18.48
N GLN A 289 22.58 1.03 -18.35
CA GLN A 289 23.19 0.09 -19.29
C GLN A 289 22.47 -1.26 -19.29
N ILE A 290 22.16 -1.82 -18.12
CA ILE A 290 21.39 -3.05 -17.99
C ILE A 290 20.01 -2.88 -18.64
N VAL A 291 19.30 -1.81 -18.30
CA VAL A 291 17.99 -1.49 -18.88
C VAL A 291 18.05 -1.38 -20.40
N SER A 292 19.07 -0.68 -20.93
CA SER A 292 19.18 -0.46 -22.38
C SER A 292 19.44 -1.75 -23.15
N SER A 293 20.20 -2.68 -22.57
CA SER A 293 20.52 -3.98 -23.18
C SER A 293 19.44 -5.03 -22.98
N ASP A 294 18.48 -4.79 -22.13
CA ASP A 294 17.35 -5.69 -21.90
C ASP A 294 16.38 -5.72 -23.09
N ASN A 295 15.70 -6.84 -23.33
CA ASN A 295 14.77 -7.00 -24.45
C ASN A 295 13.33 -6.55 -24.13
N ALA A 296 12.99 -6.23 -22.88
CA ALA A 296 11.70 -5.68 -22.54
C ALA A 296 11.47 -4.31 -23.22
N THR A 297 10.23 -4.00 -23.53
CA THR A 297 9.83 -2.71 -24.10
C THR A 297 9.97 -1.60 -23.05
N LYS A 298 10.70 -0.54 -23.39
CA LYS A 298 10.85 0.63 -22.53
C LYS A 298 9.75 1.62 -22.86
N LEU A 299 8.99 2.05 -21.84
CA LEU A 299 7.87 2.97 -21.98
C LEU A 299 7.93 4.09 -20.95
N THR A 300 7.33 5.23 -21.27
CA THR A 300 6.97 6.23 -20.27
C THR A 300 5.82 5.73 -19.38
N MET A 301 5.57 6.38 -18.25
CA MET A 301 4.39 6.07 -17.42
C MET A 301 3.09 6.22 -18.20
N ALA A 302 2.96 7.28 -18.99
CA ALA A 302 1.77 7.53 -19.80
C ALA A 302 1.53 6.43 -20.83
N ASP A 303 2.58 6.00 -21.54
CA ASP A 303 2.44 4.98 -22.57
C ASP A 303 2.15 3.61 -21.98
N PHE A 304 2.82 3.24 -20.87
CA PHE A 304 2.50 2.03 -20.14
C PHE A 304 1.06 2.08 -19.59
N SER A 305 0.63 3.21 -19.04
CA SER A 305 -0.73 3.34 -18.51
C SER A 305 -1.80 3.22 -19.61
N LYS A 306 -1.56 3.77 -20.80
CA LYS A 306 -2.44 3.59 -21.97
C LYS A 306 -2.51 2.12 -22.36
N TRP A 307 -1.35 1.48 -22.56
CA TRP A 307 -1.29 0.05 -22.88
C TRP A 307 -2.04 -0.80 -21.86
N TYR A 308 -1.82 -0.55 -20.55
CA TYR A 308 -2.49 -1.29 -19.48
C TYR A 308 -4.00 -1.11 -19.50
N LYS A 309 -4.49 0.14 -19.71
CA LYS A 309 -5.91 0.44 -19.81
C LYS A 309 -6.57 -0.22 -21.02
N ASP A 310 -5.89 -0.24 -22.15
CA ASP A 310 -6.39 -0.88 -23.37
C ASP A 310 -6.42 -2.41 -23.22
N ARG A 311 -5.43 -2.99 -22.55
CA ARG A 311 -5.29 -4.43 -22.35
C ARG A 311 -6.21 -4.98 -21.26
N PHE A 312 -6.44 -4.21 -20.19
CA PHE A 312 -7.24 -4.60 -19.02
C PHE A 312 -8.27 -3.51 -18.70
N PRO A 313 -9.31 -3.32 -19.54
CA PRO A 313 -10.22 -2.17 -19.40
C PRO A 313 -11.09 -2.22 -18.13
N GLU A 314 -11.37 -3.39 -17.57
CA GLU A 314 -12.30 -3.55 -16.45
C GLU A 314 -11.60 -3.47 -15.09
N ILE A 315 -10.75 -4.44 -14.79
CA ILE A 315 -10.04 -4.59 -13.51
C ILE A 315 -8.60 -5.06 -13.74
N SER A 316 -7.78 -4.95 -12.74
CA SER A 316 -6.40 -5.47 -12.77
C SER A 316 -6.41 -7.00 -12.92
N PRO A 317 -5.54 -7.57 -13.75
CA PRO A 317 -5.41 -9.03 -13.85
C PRO A 317 -4.80 -9.60 -12.57
N GLU A 318 -5.02 -10.90 -12.36
CA GLU A 318 -4.25 -11.63 -11.35
C GLU A 318 -2.77 -11.65 -11.73
N HIS A 319 -1.89 -11.65 -10.73
CA HIS A 319 -0.46 -11.63 -10.94
C HIS A 319 0.27 -12.53 -9.96
N THR A 320 1.29 -13.20 -10.45
CA THR A 320 2.08 -14.16 -9.71
C THR A 320 3.56 -13.88 -9.82
N ILE A 321 4.26 -13.92 -8.70
CA ILE A 321 5.72 -13.83 -8.63
C ILE A 321 6.21 -15.12 -7.96
N ASP A 322 6.96 -15.93 -8.69
CA ASP A 322 7.55 -17.19 -8.19
C ASP A 322 9.06 -17.11 -8.33
N SER A 323 9.72 -16.72 -7.25
CA SER A 323 11.17 -16.54 -7.22
C SER A 323 11.73 -16.73 -5.81
N GLU A 324 13.01 -17.11 -5.69
CA GLU A 324 13.76 -17.23 -4.44
C GLU A 324 13.06 -18.09 -3.36
N GLY A 325 12.36 -19.14 -3.81
CA GLY A 325 11.60 -20.00 -2.93
C GLY A 325 10.34 -19.35 -2.32
N MET A 326 10.00 -18.16 -2.80
CA MET A 326 8.78 -17.45 -2.45
C MET A 326 7.78 -17.49 -3.60
N LEU A 327 6.52 -17.50 -3.24
CA LEU A 327 5.41 -17.37 -4.16
C LEU A 327 4.48 -16.28 -3.66
N TRP A 328 4.34 -15.22 -4.43
CA TRP A 328 3.32 -14.20 -4.24
C TRP A 328 2.24 -14.40 -5.30
N TYR A 329 1.03 -14.63 -4.86
CA TYR A 329 -0.18 -14.58 -5.68
C TYR A 329 -1.02 -13.40 -5.25
N GLN A 330 -1.54 -12.65 -6.21
CA GLN A 330 -2.40 -11.51 -5.95
C GLN A 330 -3.42 -11.32 -7.07
N SER A 331 -4.58 -10.85 -6.66
CA SER A 331 -5.70 -10.52 -7.51
C SER A 331 -6.40 -9.29 -6.92
N PRO A 332 -7.38 -8.68 -7.60
CA PRO A 332 -8.19 -7.63 -6.99
C PRO A 332 -8.91 -8.03 -5.69
N PHE A 333 -8.92 -9.31 -5.34
CA PHE A 333 -9.72 -9.84 -4.25
C PHE A 333 -8.90 -10.24 -3.04
N TYR A 334 -7.66 -10.69 -3.23
CA TYR A 334 -6.77 -11.10 -2.14
C TYR A 334 -5.31 -11.18 -2.56
N ARG A 335 -4.44 -11.18 -1.56
CA ARG A 335 -3.01 -11.44 -1.69
C ARG A 335 -2.62 -12.63 -0.83
N LEU A 336 -1.72 -13.47 -1.35
CA LEU A 336 -1.20 -14.65 -0.68
C LEU A 336 0.32 -14.72 -0.87
N GLY A 337 1.06 -14.73 0.24
CA GLY A 337 2.50 -14.93 0.28
C GLY A 337 2.83 -16.32 0.85
N ILE A 338 3.60 -17.12 0.09
CA ILE A 338 3.94 -18.49 0.45
C ILE A 338 5.45 -18.66 0.45
N ASP A 339 6.01 -19.04 1.59
CA ASP A 339 7.36 -19.58 1.69
C ASP A 339 7.34 -21.06 1.30
N LYS A 340 7.75 -21.35 0.06
CA LYS A 340 7.79 -22.72 -0.49
C LYS A 340 8.86 -23.57 0.17
N THR A 341 9.95 -22.95 0.61
CA THR A 341 11.07 -23.64 1.28
C THR A 341 10.64 -24.21 2.62
N ASN A 342 9.95 -23.40 3.41
CA ASN A 342 9.46 -23.77 4.73
C ASN A 342 8.02 -24.30 4.71
N LYS A 343 7.38 -24.36 3.53
CA LYS A 343 5.98 -24.80 3.35
C LYS A 343 5.01 -24.06 4.26
N LYS A 344 5.07 -22.74 4.23
CA LYS A 344 4.23 -21.87 5.07
C LYS A 344 3.58 -20.76 4.26
N ILE A 345 2.32 -20.47 4.58
CA ILE A 345 1.71 -19.20 4.24
C ILE A 345 2.22 -18.20 5.26
N ILE A 346 2.79 -17.10 4.79
CA ILE A 346 3.40 -16.05 5.62
C ILE A 346 2.64 -14.73 5.54
N ASP A 347 1.86 -14.54 4.48
CA ASP A 347 0.99 -13.37 4.28
C ASP A 347 -0.32 -13.85 3.65
N PHE A 348 -1.45 -13.46 4.21
CA PHE A 348 -2.74 -13.71 3.61
C PHE A 348 -3.69 -12.56 3.94
N ARG A 349 -4.11 -11.84 2.90
CA ARG A 349 -4.98 -10.66 3.01
C ARG A 349 -6.13 -10.80 2.04
N VAL A 350 -7.34 -10.67 2.54
CA VAL A 350 -8.54 -10.52 1.72
C VAL A 350 -8.83 -9.03 1.61
N TYR A 351 -8.95 -8.54 0.39
CA TYR A 351 -9.18 -7.13 0.13
C TYR A 351 -10.67 -6.79 0.27
N PRO A 352 -11.08 -5.97 1.24
CA PRO A 352 -12.47 -5.57 1.42
C PRO A 352 -12.95 -4.61 0.33
N SER A 353 -14.25 -4.61 0.01
CA SER A 353 -14.80 -3.80 -1.09
C SER A 353 -15.02 -2.35 -0.71
N ASP A 354 -15.38 -2.08 0.54
CA ASP A 354 -15.74 -0.77 1.06
C ASP A 354 -14.80 -0.28 2.16
N PHE A 355 -13.61 -0.89 2.24
CA PHE A 355 -12.59 -0.49 3.18
C PHE A 355 -12.03 0.87 2.78
N LYS A 356 -12.36 1.89 3.55
CA LYS A 356 -11.83 3.23 3.38
C LYS A 356 -10.40 3.29 3.89
N GLU A 357 -9.56 3.94 3.15
CA GLU A 357 -8.19 4.16 3.59
C GLU A 357 -8.14 5.05 4.85
N PRO A 358 -7.11 4.91 5.66
CA PRO A 358 -6.78 5.89 6.69
C PRO A 358 -6.68 7.29 6.05
N TYR A 359 -7.13 8.29 6.78
CA TYR A 359 -7.05 9.69 6.36
C TYR A 359 -7.95 10.07 5.16
N PHE A 360 -8.88 9.21 4.74
CA PHE A 360 -9.83 9.54 3.68
C PHE A 360 -10.73 10.73 4.08
N GLU A 361 -11.37 10.63 5.24
CA GLU A 361 -12.28 11.66 5.76
C GLU A 361 -11.56 12.69 6.65
N TRP A 362 -10.56 12.24 7.39
CA TRP A 362 -9.81 13.04 8.36
C TRP A 362 -8.34 13.08 8.00
N PRO A 363 -7.71 14.26 8.02
CA PRO A 363 -6.30 14.37 7.70
C PRO A 363 -5.42 13.63 8.72
N ASN A 364 -4.31 13.07 8.23
CA ASN A 364 -3.24 12.57 9.07
C ASN A 364 -2.66 13.72 9.90
N ARG A 365 -2.63 13.56 11.22
CA ARG A 365 -1.99 14.52 12.15
C ARG A 365 -0.68 14.00 12.73
N GLU A 366 -0.27 12.80 12.31
CA GLU A 366 0.91 12.12 12.80
C GLU A 366 2.12 12.38 11.90
N ARG A 367 3.31 12.30 12.50
CA ARG A 367 4.58 12.37 11.75
C ARG A 367 4.77 11.18 10.83
N ASN A 368 4.16 10.05 11.19
CA ASN A 368 4.23 8.80 10.47
C ASN A 368 3.09 8.63 9.48
N LEU A 369 3.32 7.92 8.39
CA LEU A 369 2.27 7.43 7.51
C LEU A 369 1.93 5.99 7.92
N ARG A 370 0.65 5.69 8.12
CA ARG A 370 0.19 4.36 8.49
C ARG A 370 -0.91 3.88 7.55
N ILE A 371 -0.51 3.21 6.49
CA ILE A 371 -1.39 2.56 5.54
C ILE A 371 -1.21 1.06 5.71
N ASN A 372 -2.10 0.43 6.47
CA ASN A 372 -2.03 -0.99 6.76
C ASN A 372 -3.31 -1.70 6.30
N ILE A 373 -3.16 -2.62 5.37
CA ILE A 373 -4.27 -3.44 4.87
C ILE A 373 -4.45 -4.64 5.81
N PRO A 374 -5.68 -4.92 6.26
CA PRO A 374 -5.97 -6.04 7.13
C PRO A 374 -5.44 -7.38 6.61
N ALA A 375 -4.93 -8.21 7.50
CA ALA A 375 -4.42 -9.53 7.19
C ALA A 375 -5.07 -10.62 8.03
N LEU A 376 -5.22 -11.81 7.44
CA LEU A 376 -5.50 -13.05 8.17
C LEU A 376 -4.20 -13.68 8.68
N ILE A 377 -3.12 -13.49 7.94
CA ILE A 377 -1.78 -13.93 8.27
C ILE A 377 -0.82 -12.82 7.90
N ASP A 378 0.03 -12.42 8.84
CA ASP A 378 1.09 -11.44 8.66
C ASP A 378 2.30 -11.79 9.53
N SER A 379 3.25 -12.53 8.95
CA SER A 379 4.41 -13.01 9.70
C SER A 379 5.47 -11.93 9.98
N VAL A 380 5.33 -10.73 9.41
CA VAL A 380 6.16 -9.58 9.78
C VAL A 380 5.71 -9.00 11.10
N GLN A 381 4.40 -8.89 11.31
CA GLN A 381 3.85 -8.38 12.57
C GLN A 381 3.99 -9.40 13.72
N ASP A 382 3.83 -10.69 13.44
CA ASP A 382 4.11 -11.76 14.37
C ASP A 382 4.73 -12.96 13.62
N SER A 383 6.01 -13.21 13.83
CA SER A 383 6.75 -14.31 13.18
C SER A 383 6.16 -15.71 13.47
N SER A 384 5.32 -15.85 14.50
CA SER A 384 4.56 -17.07 14.79
C SER A 384 3.27 -17.18 13.98
N GLU A 385 2.82 -16.11 13.32
CA GLU A 385 1.65 -16.09 12.46
C GLU A 385 1.97 -16.66 11.08
N THR A 386 2.14 -17.96 11.05
CA THR A 386 2.33 -18.69 9.79
C THR A 386 1.40 -19.89 9.75
N TRP A 387 0.92 -20.22 8.57
CA TRP A 387 0.11 -21.43 8.39
C TRP A 387 0.91 -22.50 7.64
N ALA A 388 1.20 -23.61 8.32
CA ALA A 388 1.89 -24.75 7.71
C ALA A 388 0.99 -25.43 6.65
N ILE A 389 1.56 -25.72 5.49
CA ILE A 389 0.91 -26.41 4.38
C ILE A 389 1.69 -27.67 4.06
N SER A 390 0.97 -28.79 3.81
CA SER A 390 1.64 -30.08 3.55
C SER A 390 2.18 -30.18 2.14
N ASP A 391 1.44 -29.68 1.16
CA ASP A 391 1.83 -29.65 -0.24
C ASP A 391 1.18 -28.46 -0.95
N ILE A 392 2.00 -27.73 -1.73
CA ILE A 392 1.53 -26.72 -2.66
C ILE A 392 1.65 -27.27 -4.05
N ASN A 393 0.54 -27.54 -4.69
CA ASN A 393 0.56 -27.88 -6.10
C ASN A 393 0.68 -26.63 -6.96
N ILE A 394 1.92 -26.20 -7.20
CA ILE A 394 2.26 -24.98 -7.93
C ILE A 394 2.00 -25.12 -9.45
N LYS A 395 1.84 -26.33 -9.96
CA LYS A 395 1.82 -26.56 -11.40
C LYS A 395 0.51 -26.23 -12.10
N THR A 396 -0.62 -26.29 -11.41
CA THR A 396 -1.92 -26.16 -12.09
C THR A 396 -2.64 -24.86 -11.83
N THR A 397 -2.61 -24.36 -10.64
CA THR A 397 -3.09 -23.01 -10.30
C THR A 397 -2.65 -22.72 -8.88
N LEU A 398 -2.11 -21.55 -8.65
CA LEU A 398 -1.73 -21.01 -7.36
C LEU A 398 -2.91 -20.85 -6.37
N LYS A 399 -4.02 -21.43 -6.72
CA LYS A 399 -5.30 -21.42 -6.02
C LYS A 399 -5.49 -22.66 -5.15
N TYR A 400 -4.55 -23.60 -5.21
CA TYR A 400 -4.62 -24.85 -4.47
C TYR A 400 -3.57 -24.93 -3.40
N PHE A 401 -3.98 -25.26 -2.19
CA PHE A 401 -3.09 -25.81 -1.18
C PHE A 401 -3.77 -27.00 -0.51
N GLU A 402 -2.98 -27.99 -0.16
CA GLU A 402 -3.45 -29.16 0.55
C GLU A 402 -3.18 -28.98 2.03
N SER A 403 -4.21 -29.09 2.85
CA SER A 403 -4.08 -29.14 4.31
C SER A 403 -4.07 -30.57 4.80
N VAL A 404 -3.17 -30.88 5.74
CA VAL A 404 -3.11 -32.21 6.41
C VAL A 404 -4.32 -32.39 7.34
N ASN A 405 -5.00 -31.33 7.69
CA ASN A 405 -6.08 -31.29 8.64
C ASN A 405 -7.44 -31.10 7.97
N LYS A 406 -8.46 -31.66 8.57
CA LYS A 406 -9.84 -31.41 8.13
C LYS A 406 -10.16 -29.91 8.22
N PRO A 407 -10.51 -29.24 7.11
CA PRO A 407 -10.91 -27.84 7.17
C PRO A 407 -12.19 -27.69 7.97
N PRO A 408 -12.45 -26.51 8.54
CA PRO A 408 -13.69 -26.23 9.27
C PRO A 408 -14.92 -26.52 8.40
N SER A 409 -15.90 -27.19 8.97
CA SER A 409 -17.07 -27.73 8.21
C SER A 409 -17.90 -26.66 7.50
N ARG A 410 -17.82 -25.39 7.90
CA ARG A 410 -18.57 -24.29 7.29
C ARG A 410 -17.83 -23.54 6.18
N LEU A 411 -16.53 -23.69 6.04
CA LEU A 411 -15.80 -23.24 4.85
C LEU A 411 -16.36 -23.89 3.57
N PHE A 412 -16.97 -25.06 3.67
CA PHE A 412 -17.57 -25.77 2.55
C PHE A 412 -18.76 -25.05 1.91
N LYS A 413 -19.38 -24.10 2.57
CA LYS A 413 -20.51 -23.33 2.04
C LYS A 413 -20.10 -21.98 1.44
N SER A 414 -18.83 -21.60 1.57
CA SER A 414 -18.34 -20.36 1.02
C SER A 414 -18.18 -20.46 -0.50
N LYS A 415 -18.71 -19.48 -1.23
CA LYS A 415 -18.45 -19.35 -2.67
C LYS A 415 -16.99 -19.02 -3.00
N LEU A 416 -16.21 -18.68 -1.98
CA LEU A 416 -14.80 -18.28 -2.09
C LEU A 416 -13.84 -19.44 -2.11
N VAL A 417 -14.24 -20.52 -1.48
CA VAL A 417 -13.37 -21.66 -1.23
C VAL A 417 -14.11 -22.91 -1.64
N LYS A 418 -13.55 -23.62 -2.60
CA LYS A 418 -14.02 -24.95 -2.95
C LYS A 418 -13.16 -25.96 -2.20
N ILE A 419 -13.78 -26.79 -1.40
CA ILE A 419 -13.11 -27.79 -0.58
C ILE A 419 -13.46 -29.19 -1.06
N GLN A 420 -12.44 -29.98 -1.34
CA GLN A 420 -12.62 -31.37 -1.80
C GLN A 420 -11.75 -32.32 -0.96
N LYS A 421 -12.30 -33.47 -0.61
CA LYS A 421 -11.55 -34.54 0.01
C LYS A 421 -10.89 -35.39 -1.07
N ILE A 422 -9.57 -35.55 -0.99
CA ILE A 422 -8.76 -36.38 -1.90
C ILE A 422 -8.01 -37.39 -1.05
N GLY A 423 -8.49 -38.61 -0.99
CA GLY A 423 -7.96 -39.63 -0.09
C GLY A 423 -8.08 -39.19 1.38
N ASN A 424 -6.96 -39.18 2.10
CA ASN A 424 -6.90 -38.72 3.50
C ASN A 424 -6.58 -37.22 3.65
N LYS A 425 -6.47 -36.50 2.54
CA LYS A 425 -6.14 -35.08 2.52
C LYS A 425 -7.33 -34.23 2.06
N TRP A 426 -7.29 -32.96 2.38
CA TRP A 426 -8.27 -31.97 1.91
C TRP A 426 -7.60 -30.99 0.98
N ARG A 427 -8.19 -30.80 -0.21
CA ARG A 427 -7.78 -29.79 -1.16
C ARG A 427 -8.69 -28.58 -1.00
N ILE A 428 -8.08 -27.43 -0.78
CA ILE A 428 -8.77 -26.14 -0.69
C ILE A 428 -8.42 -25.36 -1.95
N GLU A 429 -9.39 -25.07 -2.76
CA GLU A 429 -9.27 -24.25 -3.97
C GLU A 429 -9.90 -22.89 -3.67
N MET A 430 -9.12 -21.83 -3.78
CA MET A 430 -9.63 -20.47 -3.65
C MET A 430 -10.18 -20.02 -5.01
N SER A 431 -11.42 -19.52 -5.02
CA SER A 431 -12.02 -19.01 -6.25
C SER A 431 -11.32 -17.72 -6.68
N PRO A 432 -10.99 -17.55 -7.96
CA PRO A 432 -10.49 -16.30 -8.49
C PRO A 432 -11.56 -15.21 -8.53
N ASP A 433 -12.82 -15.64 -8.59
CA ASP A 433 -13.96 -14.75 -8.67
C ASP A 433 -14.60 -14.64 -7.28
N LEU A 434 -14.11 -13.67 -6.54
CA LEU A 434 -14.71 -13.27 -5.27
C LEU A 434 -15.78 -12.19 -5.47
N THR A 435 -16.27 -12.02 -6.69
CA THR A 435 -17.41 -11.14 -6.96
C THR A 435 -18.64 -11.63 -6.19
N GLY A 436 -19.11 -10.83 -5.24
CA GLY A 436 -20.20 -11.20 -4.33
C GLY A 436 -19.76 -11.61 -2.93
N LEU A 437 -18.48 -11.42 -2.57
CA LEU A 437 -18.08 -11.32 -1.18
C LEU A 437 -18.79 -10.13 -0.55
N ASN A 438 -19.85 -10.42 0.17
CA ASN A 438 -20.13 -9.62 1.35
C ASN A 438 -19.02 -9.92 2.34
N GLU A 439 -18.33 -8.90 2.79
CA GLU A 439 -17.11 -8.96 3.62
C GLU A 439 -17.25 -9.76 4.91
N GLY A 440 -18.46 -10.01 5.36
CA GLY A 440 -18.78 -10.89 6.47
C GLY A 440 -18.74 -12.39 6.20
N ILE A 441 -18.71 -12.84 4.95
CA ILE A 441 -18.91 -14.28 4.65
C ILE A 441 -17.70 -15.13 5.03
N LEU A 442 -16.48 -14.61 4.92
CA LEU A 442 -15.27 -15.33 5.32
C LEU A 442 -15.27 -15.67 6.82
N PHE A 443 -15.90 -14.88 7.62
CA PHE A 443 -15.81 -14.94 9.06
C PHE A 443 -17.11 -15.38 9.74
N ASN A 444 -18.26 -15.08 9.16
CA ASN A 444 -19.56 -15.46 9.72
C ASN A 444 -19.82 -16.96 9.71
N ASP A 445 -19.15 -17.69 8.82
CA ASP A 445 -19.32 -19.12 8.66
C ASP A 445 -18.24 -19.98 9.34
N TRP A 446 -17.32 -19.37 10.09
CA TRP A 446 -16.27 -20.10 10.79
C TRP A 446 -16.72 -20.58 12.16
N SER A 447 -17.32 -21.76 12.25
CA SER A 447 -17.30 -22.53 13.48
C SER A 447 -16.15 -23.52 13.43
N ILE A 448 -15.17 -23.37 14.30
CA ILE A 448 -14.02 -24.23 14.37
C ILE A 448 -14.25 -25.26 15.49
N GLU A 449 -14.17 -26.54 15.14
CA GLU A 449 -14.04 -27.58 16.15
C GLU A 449 -12.67 -27.40 16.85
N THR A 450 -12.69 -27.22 18.17
CA THR A 450 -11.52 -26.88 19.00
C THR A 450 -10.32 -27.81 18.83
N LYS A 451 -10.49 -29.03 18.38
CA LYS A 451 -9.41 -30.00 18.12
C LYS A 451 -8.49 -29.64 16.94
N HIS A 452 -8.90 -28.76 16.04
CA HIS A 452 -8.13 -28.35 14.86
C HIS A 452 -7.48 -26.98 15.01
N LEU A 453 -7.79 -26.27 16.09
CA LEU A 453 -7.30 -24.92 16.38
C LEU A 453 -5.80 -24.86 16.73
N LEU A 454 -5.21 -25.96 17.18
CA LEU A 454 -3.82 -26.01 17.65
C LEU A 454 -2.76 -25.76 16.56
N ARG A 455 -3.18 -25.67 15.28
CA ARG A 455 -2.28 -25.41 14.15
C ARG A 455 -2.65 -24.17 13.32
N ALA A 456 -3.74 -23.51 13.66
CA ALA A 456 -4.06 -22.22 13.06
C ALA A 456 -3.10 -21.15 13.58
N PRO A 457 -2.81 -20.10 12.81
CA PRO A 457 -2.07 -18.95 13.30
C PRO A 457 -2.68 -18.42 14.59
N LYS A 458 -1.85 -18.00 15.53
CA LYS A 458 -2.32 -17.50 16.83
C LYS A 458 -3.28 -16.33 16.70
N SER A 459 -3.06 -15.46 15.71
CA SER A 459 -3.97 -14.37 15.38
C SER A 459 -5.34 -14.85 14.95
N LEU A 460 -5.38 -15.81 14.03
CA LEU A 460 -6.62 -16.41 13.57
C LEU A 460 -7.35 -17.12 14.71
N LEU A 461 -6.60 -17.83 15.55
CA LEU A 461 -7.14 -18.51 16.72
C LEU A 461 -7.73 -17.54 17.74
N ARG A 462 -6.99 -16.49 18.08
CA ARG A 462 -7.43 -15.44 18.99
C ARG A 462 -8.62 -14.69 18.40
N MET A 463 -8.55 -14.37 17.11
CA MET A 463 -9.63 -13.73 16.37
C MET A 463 -10.92 -14.54 16.48
N ILE A 464 -10.88 -15.84 16.31
CA ILE A 464 -12.03 -16.75 16.38
C ILE A 464 -12.56 -16.91 17.80
N LEU A 465 -11.68 -17.02 18.79
CA LEU A 465 -12.07 -17.26 20.18
C LEU A 465 -12.56 -16.00 20.90
N SER A 466 -12.19 -14.81 20.41
CA SER A 466 -12.43 -13.56 21.11
C SER A 466 -13.54 -12.70 20.50
N PHE A 467 -14.14 -13.11 19.40
CA PHE A 467 -15.05 -12.26 18.64
C PHE A 467 -16.53 -12.52 18.86
N ASN A 468 -17.28 -11.42 19.01
CA ASN A 468 -18.70 -11.40 18.70
C ASN A 468 -18.85 -11.02 17.22
N TRP A 469 -18.94 -12.04 16.39
CA TRP A 469 -18.94 -11.94 14.92
C TRP A 469 -20.08 -11.10 14.36
N GLU A 470 -21.23 -11.09 15.00
CA GLU A 470 -22.37 -10.29 14.54
C GLU A 470 -22.09 -8.79 14.60
N LYS A 471 -21.25 -8.37 15.55
CA LYS A 471 -20.88 -6.96 15.71
C LYS A 471 -19.74 -6.52 14.82
N LEU A 472 -18.90 -7.47 14.34
CA LEU A 472 -17.67 -7.20 13.62
C LEU A 472 -17.69 -7.68 12.18
N ASN A 473 -18.83 -8.04 11.68
CA ASN A 473 -19.07 -8.66 10.38
C ASN A 473 -18.44 -7.98 9.17
N ARG A 474 -17.99 -6.74 9.29
CA ARG A 474 -17.52 -5.96 8.15
C ARG A 474 -16.11 -5.41 8.31
N GLU A 475 -15.52 -5.63 9.46
CA GLU A 475 -14.26 -4.98 9.78
C GLU A 475 -13.28 -6.02 10.31
N ASN A 476 -12.29 -6.35 9.54
CA ASN A 476 -11.29 -7.39 9.80
C ASN A 476 -10.28 -6.94 10.87
N PHE A 477 -10.74 -6.53 12.05
CA PHE A 477 -9.89 -6.10 13.14
C PHE A 477 -9.73 -7.17 14.20
N TRP A 478 -8.57 -7.21 14.78
CA TRP A 478 -8.32 -7.99 15.97
C TRP A 478 -8.59 -7.17 17.23
N ILE A 479 -9.63 -7.52 17.97
CA ILE A 479 -10.04 -6.84 19.20
C ILE A 479 -10.39 -7.87 20.26
N SER A 480 -10.01 -7.64 21.51
CA SER A 480 -10.37 -8.52 22.61
C SER A 480 -11.85 -8.38 23.00
N PRO A 481 -12.46 -9.41 23.61
CA PRO A 481 -13.83 -9.31 24.13
C PRO A 481 -14.01 -8.13 25.09
N GLU A 482 -13.01 -7.85 25.91
CA GLU A 482 -13.02 -6.74 26.86
C GLU A 482 -12.99 -5.38 26.15
N GLU A 483 -12.27 -5.27 25.03
CA GLU A 483 -12.31 -4.05 24.18
C GLU A 483 -13.68 -3.86 23.55
N ILE A 484 -14.34 -4.95 23.11
CA ILE A 484 -15.71 -4.89 22.58
C ILE A 484 -16.69 -4.37 23.65
N ILE A 485 -16.58 -4.87 24.88
CA ILE A 485 -17.39 -4.39 26.00
C ILE A 485 -17.13 -2.89 26.24
N GLY A 486 -15.88 -2.46 26.16
CA GLY A 486 -15.50 -1.05 26.27
C GLY A 486 -16.11 -0.20 25.15
N LEU A 487 -16.07 -0.68 23.91
CA LEU A 487 -16.67 -0.01 22.76
C LEU A 487 -18.20 0.05 22.86
N ASP A 488 -18.85 -1.01 23.30
CA ASP A 488 -20.30 -1.02 23.59
C ASP A 488 -20.65 0.02 24.66
N LYS A 489 -19.85 0.11 25.69
CA LYS A 489 -20.03 1.15 26.70
C LYS A 489 -19.89 2.56 26.14
N LEU A 490 -18.84 2.79 25.32
CA LEU A 490 -18.62 4.07 24.66
C LEU A 490 -19.79 4.43 23.72
N LYS A 491 -20.35 3.43 23.00
CA LYS A 491 -21.51 3.61 22.13
C LYS A 491 -22.75 4.08 22.89
N GLN A 492 -22.97 3.57 24.09
CA GLN A 492 -24.12 3.92 24.93
C GLN A 492 -24.03 5.32 25.55
N LEU A 493 -22.84 5.92 25.60
CA LEU A 493 -22.67 7.26 26.16
C LEU A 493 -23.28 8.33 25.24
N PRO A 494 -23.63 9.52 25.76
CA PRO A 494 -24.10 10.64 24.94
C PRO A 494 -23.14 10.98 23.81
N MET A 495 -23.68 11.56 22.73
CA MET A 495 -22.88 12.01 21.60
C MET A 495 -21.78 12.96 22.03
N GLY A 496 -20.60 12.84 21.46
CA GLY A 496 -19.43 13.67 21.78
C GLY A 496 -18.21 13.26 20.99
N LYS A 497 -17.19 14.09 21.04
CA LYS A 497 -15.89 13.81 20.44
C LYS A 497 -15.10 12.89 21.37
N VAL A 498 -14.46 11.87 20.81
CA VAL A 498 -13.65 10.91 21.56
C VAL A 498 -12.19 11.03 21.16
N LEU A 499 -11.33 11.29 22.13
CA LEU A 499 -9.89 11.21 21.96
C LEU A 499 -9.48 9.74 22.10
N VAL A 500 -8.80 9.21 21.09
CA VAL A 500 -8.18 7.88 21.11
C VAL A 500 -6.68 8.05 20.96
N TYR A 501 -5.93 7.41 21.81
CA TYR A 501 -4.47 7.37 21.68
C TYR A 501 -4.10 6.27 20.70
N ASP A 502 -3.27 6.62 19.73
CA ASP A 502 -2.69 5.71 18.75
C ASP A 502 -1.19 5.95 18.70
N HIS A 503 -0.39 4.89 18.81
CA HIS A 503 1.05 5.03 18.99
C HIS A 503 1.75 5.60 17.76
N GLU A 504 2.67 6.53 17.97
CA GLU A 504 3.59 7.00 16.93
C GLU A 504 4.75 6.02 16.68
N CYS A 505 5.00 5.11 17.62
CA CYS A 505 6.13 4.20 17.57
C CYS A 505 5.71 2.82 17.09
N LEU A 506 5.89 2.54 15.78
CA LEU A 506 5.64 1.21 15.21
C LEU A 506 6.43 0.09 15.92
N GLN A 507 7.66 0.37 16.34
CA GLN A 507 8.47 -0.57 17.11
C GLN A 507 7.94 -0.80 18.51
N CYS A 508 7.37 0.24 19.13
CA CYS A 508 6.80 0.12 20.47
C CYS A 508 5.49 -0.69 20.46
N GLU A 509 4.69 -0.57 19.42
CA GLU A 509 3.52 -1.43 19.23
C GLU A 509 3.93 -2.90 19.05
N TYR A 510 4.98 -3.13 18.28
CA TYR A 510 5.46 -4.47 17.98
C TYR A 510 6.09 -5.17 19.19
N PHE A 511 6.89 -4.46 19.99
CA PHE A 511 7.68 -5.05 21.07
C PHE A 511 7.14 -4.81 22.48
N GLY A 512 6.28 -3.83 22.69
CA GLY A 512 5.88 -3.40 24.03
C GLY A 512 4.45 -3.68 24.42
N SER A 513 3.52 -3.73 23.50
CA SER A 513 2.09 -3.72 23.84
C SER A 513 1.43 -5.10 23.86
N ASN A 514 2.00 -6.14 23.24
CA ASN A 514 1.30 -7.41 22.94
C ASN A 514 -0.09 -7.20 22.30
N LYS A 515 -0.39 -5.98 21.85
CA LYS A 515 -1.57 -5.72 21.07
C LYS A 515 -1.30 -6.33 19.71
N PRO A 516 -2.08 -7.30 19.26
CA PRO A 516 -1.98 -7.71 17.88
C PRO A 516 -2.14 -6.46 17.05
N ALA A 517 -1.26 -6.24 16.09
CA ALA A 517 -1.33 -5.09 15.23
C ALA A 517 -2.75 -5.02 14.67
N VAL A 518 -3.42 -3.96 15.00
CA VAL A 518 -4.79 -3.78 14.60
C VAL A 518 -4.77 -3.45 13.13
N PHE A 519 -5.38 -4.31 12.37
CA PHE A 519 -5.45 -4.18 10.96
C PHE A 519 -6.30 -2.98 10.60
N GLY A 520 -5.73 -2.09 9.84
CA GLY A 520 -6.36 -0.82 9.55
C GLY A 520 -6.20 0.20 10.70
N ASN A 521 -6.97 1.23 10.64
CA ASN A 521 -6.91 2.30 11.61
C ASN A 521 -7.86 2.02 12.77
N TYR A 522 -7.31 1.61 13.91
CA TYR A 522 -8.10 1.35 15.13
C TYR A 522 -8.99 2.53 15.52
N ARG A 523 -8.53 3.73 15.33
CA ARG A 523 -9.28 4.96 15.56
C ARG A 523 -10.55 5.03 14.72
N ASP A 524 -10.46 4.72 13.42
CA ASP A 524 -11.61 4.72 12.52
C ASP A 524 -12.59 3.62 12.89
N TYR A 525 -12.06 2.46 13.30
CA TYR A 525 -12.86 1.39 13.84
C TYR A 525 -13.63 1.83 15.10
N VAL A 526 -12.94 2.43 16.08
CA VAL A 526 -13.58 2.95 17.29
C VAL A 526 -14.66 3.98 16.93
N GLY A 527 -14.41 4.85 15.97
CA GLY A 527 -15.37 5.84 15.47
C GLY A 527 -16.62 5.20 14.87
N LYS A 528 -16.44 4.26 13.97
CA LYS A 528 -17.54 3.54 13.33
C LYS A 528 -18.35 2.73 14.34
N PHE A 529 -17.66 1.94 15.18
CA PHE A 529 -18.34 1.10 16.16
C PHE A 529 -19.11 1.92 17.21
N SER A 530 -18.50 2.94 17.76
CA SER A 530 -19.13 3.81 18.76
C SER A 530 -20.09 4.84 18.18
N GLN A 531 -20.10 5.02 16.86
CA GLN A 531 -20.84 6.06 16.15
C GLN A 531 -20.48 7.48 16.62
N LYS A 532 -19.25 7.69 17.10
CA LYS A 532 -18.76 8.96 17.62
C LYS A 532 -17.64 9.51 16.75
N LYS A 533 -17.48 10.83 16.78
CA LYS A 533 -16.37 11.51 16.14
C LYS A 533 -15.08 11.27 16.93
N ILE A 534 -14.11 10.62 16.31
CA ILE A 534 -12.80 10.36 16.90
C ILE A 534 -11.87 11.53 16.60
N ILE A 535 -11.17 11.98 17.62
CA ILE A 535 -10.06 12.93 17.53
C ILE A 535 -8.80 12.20 17.92
N TYR A 536 -7.81 12.28 17.06
CA TYR A 536 -6.45 11.86 17.37
C TYR A 536 -5.58 13.10 17.52
N ASN A 537 -4.83 13.15 18.58
CA ASN A 537 -3.80 14.15 18.79
C ASN A 537 -2.84 13.70 19.89
N ALA A 538 -1.70 13.14 19.51
CA ALA A 538 -0.65 12.72 20.43
C ALA A 538 -0.13 13.89 21.28
N GLU A 539 -0.04 15.09 20.71
CA GLU A 539 0.45 16.28 21.43
C GLU A 539 -0.37 16.63 22.68
N ILE A 540 -1.67 16.29 22.70
CA ILE A 540 -2.50 16.52 23.90
C ILE A 540 -2.04 15.64 25.03
N ILE A 541 -1.68 14.41 24.73
CA ILE A 541 -1.41 13.35 25.72
C ILE A 541 0.05 13.33 26.13
N ASP A 542 0.93 13.74 25.22
CA ASP A 542 2.39 13.75 25.43
C ASP A 542 2.89 14.98 26.21
N SER A 543 2.01 15.96 26.48
CA SER A 543 2.37 17.10 27.29
C SER A 543 2.51 16.69 28.77
N SER A 544 3.63 17.03 29.39
CA SER A 544 3.82 16.88 30.84
C SER A 544 3.10 17.96 31.65
N ASP A 545 2.58 19.01 31.00
CA ASP A 545 1.87 20.11 31.66
C ASP A 545 0.36 19.81 31.71
N ARG A 546 -0.15 19.63 32.92
CA ARG A 546 -1.56 19.32 33.20
C ARG A 546 -2.53 20.41 32.71
N ASN A 547 -2.14 21.67 32.82
CA ASN A 547 -2.99 22.78 32.40
C ASN A 547 -3.10 22.79 30.86
N VAL A 548 -2.01 22.52 30.16
CA VAL A 548 -2.00 22.42 28.69
C VAL A 548 -2.91 21.30 28.20
N ILE A 549 -2.89 20.13 28.87
CA ILE A 549 -3.77 19.03 28.52
C ILE A 549 -5.23 19.41 28.77
N LYS A 550 -5.55 19.95 29.92
CA LYS A 550 -6.91 20.39 30.27
C LYS A 550 -7.45 21.41 29.28
N ASP A 551 -6.67 22.43 28.98
CA ASP A 551 -7.05 23.49 28.03
C ASP A 551 -7.24 22.95 26.62
N LYS A 552 -6.38 22.05 26.18
CA LYS A 552 -6.53 21.40 24.86
C LYS A 552 -7.77 20.50 24.80
N LEU A 553 -8.02 19.68 25.81
CA LEU A 553 -9.23 18.85 25.85
C LEU A 553 -10.50 19.69 25.77
N GLN A 554 -10.53 20.83 26.48
CA GLN A 554 -11.67 21.75 26.48
C GLN A 554 -11.79 22.52 25.17
N SER A 555 -10.71 23.12 24.66
CA SER A 555 -10.71 23.92 23.42
C SER A 555 -11.05 23.10 22.19
N MET A 556 -10.66 21.83 22.14
CA MET A 556 -11.02 20.91 21.07
C MET A 556 -12.42 20.32 21.23
N GLY A 557 -13.09 20.57 22.34
CA GLY A 557 -14.43 20.05 22.65
C GLY A 557 -14.44 18.54 22.81
N ILE A 558 -13.38 17.95 23.35
CA ILE A 558 -13.33 16.51 23.65
C ILE A 558 -14.33 16.20 24.76
N SER A 559 -15.13 15.17 24.58
CA SER A 559 -16.11 14.70 25.55
C SER A 559 -15.63 13.48 26.32
N TYR A 560 -14.87 12.62 25.63
CA TYR A 560 -14.38 11.38 26.21
C TYR A 560 -12.94 11.11 25.79
N VAL A 561 -12.19 10.44 26.67
CA VAL A 561 -10.90 9.84 26.35
C VAL A 561 -11.04 8.32 26.45
N TYR A 562 -10.69 7.61 25.40
CA TYR A 562 -10.74 6.15 25.31
C TYR A 562 -9.32 5.61 25.22
N LEU A 563 -8.91 4.84 26.21
CA LEU A 563 -7.57 4.28 26.31
C LEU A 563 -7.65 2.76 26.44
N THR A 564 -6.75 2.07 25.78
CA THR A 564 -6.56 0.63 25.98
C THR A 564 -5.38 0.36 26.90
N LYS A 565 -5.34 -0.81 27.53
CA LYS A 565 -4.20 -1.23 28.39
C LYS A 565 -2.87 -1.33 27.62
N TYR A 566 -2.94 -1.31 26.32
CA TYR A 566 -1.78 -1.39 25.44
C TYR A 566 -1.22 -0.01 25.09
N ASP A 567 -1.99 1.04 25.37
CA ASP A 567 -1.56 2.41 25.12
C ASP A 567 -0.46 2.74 26.15
N GLN A 568 0.76 2.96 25.66
CA GLN A 568 1.90 3.34 26.51
C GLN A 568 1.84 4.83 26.84
N VAL A 569 0.72 5.26 27.39
CA VAL A 569 0.56 6.63 27.87
C VAL A 569 1.15 6.73 29.25
N ASN A 570 2.43 7.06 29.31
CA ASN A 570 3.22 6.92 30.52
C ASN A 570 2.74 7.77 31.71
N GLU A 571 2.04 8.87 31.48
CA GLU A 571 1.67 9.77 32.55
C GLU A 571 0.17 9.98 32.71
N PHE A 572 -0.58 9.99 31.61
CA PHE A 572 -2.03 10.19 31.66
C PHE A 572 -2.76 9.07 32.43
N LEU A 573 -2.30 7.84 32.31
CA LEU A 573 -2.85 6.69 33.04
C LEU A 573 -2.39 6.62 34.52
N LYS A 574 -1.30 7.29 34.88
CA LYS A 574 -0.76 7.31 36.24
C LYS A 574 -1.42 8.34 37.13
N LEU A 575 -2.32 9.14 36.59
CA LEU A 575 -2.84 10.28 37.29
C LEU A 575 -4.13 9.98 38.04
N SER A 576 -4.29 10.65 39.15
CA SER A 576 -5.52 10.60 39.90
C SER A 576 -6.66 11.22 39.08
N PRO A 577 -7.87 10.62 39.06
CA PRO A 577 -9.03 11.25 38.47
C PRO A 577 -9.22 12.66 38.99
N GLY A 578 -9.46 13.62 38.11
CA GLY A 578 -9.64 15.00 38.44
C GLY A 578 -8.48 15.94 38.14
N ASP A 579 -7.24 15.43 38.03
CA ASP A 579 -6.06 16.27 37.79
C ASP A 579 -6.05 17.00 36.45
N TYR A 580 -6.76 16.44 35.41
CA TYR A 580 -6.90 17.04 34.08
C TYR A 580 -8.31 17.46 33.72
N GLY A 581 -9.20 17.58 34.70
CA GLY A 581 -10.60 17.79 34.42
C GLY A 581 -11.27 16.60 33.72
N VAL A 582 -10.87 15.38 34.06
CA VAL A 582 -11.45 14.14 33.57
C VAL A 582 -11.87 13.23 34.71
N GLU A 583 -12.95 12.50 34.51
CA GLU A 583 -13.51 11.51 35.44
C GLU A 583 -13.52 10.15 34.78
N LYS A 584 -12.99 9.12 35.42
CA LYS A 584 -13.06 7.74 34.93
C LYS A 584 -14.47 7.20 35.10
N ILE A 585 -15.13 6.90 34.00
CA ILE A 585 -16.54 6.43 33.98
C ILE A 585 -16.69 4.96 33.63
N PHE A 586 -15.61 4.32 33.16
CA PHE A 586 -15.60 2.90 32.86
C PHE A 586 -14.16 2.37 32.87
N GLU A 587 -14.01 1.14 33.38
CA GLU A 587 -12.76 0.39 33.33
C GLU A 587 -13.05 -1.11 33.31
N ASN A 588 -12.27 -1.85 32.50
CA ASN A 588 -12.17 -3.29 32.54
C ASN A 588 -10.71 -3.73 32.31
N ALA A 589 -10.47 -5.02 32.11
CA ALA A 589 -9.12 -5.55 31.92
C ALA A 589 -8.40 -4.99 30.66
N ALA A 590 -9.10 -4.41 29.71
CA ALA A 590 -8.52 -3.94 28.46
C ALA A 590 -8.72 -2.45 28.17
N VAL A 591 -9.72 -1.80 28.75
CA VAL A 591 -10.13 -0.44 28.36
C VAL A 591 -10.44 0.43 29.56
N GLN A 592 -10.07 1.70 29.46
CA GLN A 592 -10.53 2.79 30.33
C GLN A 592 -11.25 3.85 29.49
N ILE A 593 -12.37 4.35 29.98
CA ILE A 593 -13.11 5.47 29.39
C ILE A 593 -13.18 6.58 30.43
N TRP A 594 -12.71 7.75 30.04
CA TRP A 594 -12.71 8.95 30.85
C TRP A 594 -13.64 9.98 30.24
N LYS A 595 -14.43 10.64 31.04
CA LYS A 595 -15.29 11.75 30.65
C LYS A 595 -14.61 13.07 30.97
N VAL A 596 -14.56 13.99 30.03
CA VAL A 596 -14.07 15.35 30.28
C VAL A 596 -15.14 16.11 31.07
N VAL A 597 -14.76 16.60 32.23
CA VAL A 597 -15.62 17.41 33.12
C VAL A 597 -15.36 18.88 32.83
N LYS A 598 -16.43 19.62 32.61
CA LYS A 598 -16.33 21.07 32.33
C LYS A 598 -15.90 21.87 33.55
#